data_aac9750647e017b5eaae46af38e64b73
#
_entry.id   aac9750647e017b5eaae46af38e64b73
#
_cell.length_a   1.000
_cell.length_b   1.000
_cell.length_c   1.000
_cell.angle_alpha   90.00
_cell.angle_beta   90.00
_cell.angle_gamma   90.00
#
_symmetry.space_group_name_H-M   'P 1'
#
loop_
_entity.id
_entity.type
_entity.pdbx_description
1 polymer ?
#
loop_
_entity_poly.entity_id
_entity_poly.type
_entity_poly.pdbx_seq_one_letter_code
_entity_poly.pdbx_strand_id
1 'polypeptide(L)'
;MDIVCCTDNNYVIPCGVLVTSICVNNPKEEITVHILTEGISPENQEVLKKVVAKYGQQIQFYTVDKKVFANCPISRHITLATYFRLIMTDILPKSVEKVLYLDCDVVVRHSLRSLWDTDIKSYAAGVIPDMSIDDIRIYNRLQYSPSLGYFNAGVLLVNLRYWRENNLSESFFEIINKYPERLRYHDQDVLNIVLKEIKLSLPLKYNVQ
;
A
#
# COMPACT_ATOMS: atom_id res chain seq x y z
N MET A 1 1.98 11.22 -11.31
CA MET A 1 2.19 9.99 -10.49
C MET A 1 1.01 9.85 -9.55
N ASP A 2 0.45 8.65 -9.48
CA ASP A 2 -0.65 8.33 -8.57
C ASP A 2 -0.09 7.65 -7.32
N ILE A 3 -0.28 8.26 -6.15
CA ILE A 3 0.23 7.76 -4.87
C ILE A 3 -0.95 7.44 -3.97
N VAL A 4 -0.96 6.25 -3.38
CA VAL A 4 -2.04 5.78 -2.50
C VAL A 4 -1.55 5.69 -1.07
N CYS A 5 -2.35 6.20 -0.13
CA CYS A 5 -2.17 6.02 1.31
C CYS A 5 -3.49 5.56 1.92
N CYS A 6 -3.40 4.69 2.93
CA CYS A 6 -4.56 4.27 3.72
C CYS A 6 -4.45 4.87 5.12
N THR A 7 -5.47 5.61 5.56
CA THR A 7 -5.42 6.28 6.86
C THR A 7 -6.81 6.42 7.49
N ASP A 8 -6.83 6.57 8.81
CA ASP A 8 -8.01 6.95 9.58
C ASP A 8 -7.84 8.37 10.16
N ASN A 9 -8.85 8.83 10.90
CA ASN A 9 -8.81 10.18 11.48
C ASN A 9 -7.71 10.36 12.54
N ASN A 10 -7.25 9.29 13.19
CA ASN A 10 -6.21 9.35 14.21
C ASN A 10 -4.81 9.45 13.60
N TYR A 11 -4.65 8.97 12.37
CA TYR A 11 -3.36 8.90 11.69
C TYR A 11 -3.16 10.00 10.63
N VAL A 12 -4.01 11.04 10.66
CA VAL A 12 -3.94 12.19 9.72
C VAL A 12 -2.63 12.96 9.82
N ILE A 13 -2.06 13.11 11.04
CA ILE A 13 -0.79 13.85 11.22
C ILE A 13 0.37 13.10 10.55
N PRO A 14 0.64 11.81 10.81
CA PRO A 14 1.62 11.05 10.05
C PRO A 14 1.38 11.10 8.54
N CYS A 15 0.15 10.92 8.08
CA CYS A 15 -0.22 11.05 6.66
C CYS A 15 0.15 12.43 6.10
N GLY A 16 -0.10 13.51 6.84
CA GLY A 16 0.29 14.87 6.45
C GLY A 16 1.81 15.05 6.33
N VAL A 17 2.59 14.42 7.21
CA VAL A 17 4.06 14.41 7.13
C VAL A 17 4.52 13.67 5.88
N LEU A 18 4.00 12.46 5.62
CA LEU A 18 4.28 11.71 4.41
C LEU A 18 3.98 12.53 3.16
N VAL A 19 2.76 13.05 3.02
CA VAL A 19 2.30 13.84 1.86
C VAL A 19 3.17 15.07 1.66
N THR A 20 3.53 15.77 2.74
CA THR A 20 4.47 16.92 2.68
C THR A 20 5.82 16.48 2.14
N SER A 21 6.37 15.37 2.64
CA SER A 21 7.67 14.85 2.23
C SER A 21 7.69 14.43 0.75
N ILE A 22 6.58 13.86 0.26
CA ILE A 22 6.37 13.56 -1.17
C ILE A 22 6.46 14.84 -2.00
N CYS A 23 5.66 15.85 -1.66
CA CYS A 23 5.58 17.09 -2.42
C CYS A 23 6.90 17.85 -2.45
N VAL A 24 7.58 17.95 -1.30
CA VAL A 24 8.87 18.68 -1.19
C VAL A 24 9.97 18.03 -2.03
N ASN A 25 10.02 16.70 -2.06
CA ASN A 25 11.10 15.98 -2.76
C ASN A 25 10.78 15.67 -4.23
N ASN A 26 9.59 16.06 -4.72
CA ASN A 26 9.15 15.84 -6.10
C ASN A 26 8.52 17.09 -6.72
N PRO A 27 9.19 18.28 -6.66
CA PRO A 27 8.59 19.57 -7.05
C PRO A 27 8.31 19.72 -8.55
N LYS A 28 8.87 18.84 -9.39
CA LYS A 28 8.71 18.86 -10.85
C LYS A 28 7.70 17.83 -11.36
N GLU A 29 7.10 17.06 -10.43
CA GLU A 29 6.19 15.98 -10.77
C GLU A 29 4.74 16.45 -10.61
N GLU A 30 3.87 15.95 -11.48
CA GLU A 30 2.42 16.03 -11.29
C GLU A 30 1.99 14.82 -10.46
N ILE A 31 1.48 15.06 -9.25
CA ILE A 31 1.13 14.04 -8.29
C ILE A 31 -0.34 14.15 -7.91
N THR A 32 -1.04 13.03 -7.96
CA THR A 32 -2.35 12.87 -7.34
C THR A 32 -2.21 11.92 -6.15
N VAL A 33 -2.54 12.39 -4.95
CA VAL A 33 -2.58 11.58 -3.73
C VAL A 33 -4.00 11.04 -3.56
N HIS A 34 -4.13 9.74 -3.48
CA HIS A 34 -5.39 9.03 -3.25
C HIS A 34 -5.42 8.53 -1.80
N ILE A 35 -6.35 9.02 -1.01
CA ILE A 35 -6.52 8.62 0.40
C ILE A 35 -7.69 7.66 0.52
N LEU A 36 -7.41 6.41 0.88
CA LEU A 36 -8.43 5.42 1.23
C LEU A 36 -8.67 5.47 2.74
N THR A 37 -9.92 5.66 3.16
CA THR A 37 -10.24 5.88 4.57
C THR A 37 -11.64 5.38 4.93
N GLU A 38 -11.85 4.95 6.17
CA GLU A 38 -13.19 4.70 6.70
C GLU A 38 -13.91 6.01 7.12
N GLY A 39 -13.15 7.11 7.23
CA GLY A 39 -13.66 8.42 7.55
C GLY A 39 -12.56 9.32 8.12
N ILE A 40 -12.42 10.49 7.53
CA ILE A 40 -11.59 11.61 8.02
C ILE A 40 -12.53 12.81 8.19
N SER A 41 -12.41 13.52 9.32
CA SER A 41 -13.26 14.70 9.56
C SER A 41 -13.08 15.76 8.47
N PRO A 42 -14.10 16.57 8.16
CA PRO A 42 -14.00 17.64 7.17
C PRO A 42 -12.82 18.59 7.45
N GLU A 43 -12.56 18.89 8.71
CA GLU A 43 -11.47 19.77 9.14
C GLU A 43 -10.10 19.15 8.77
N ASN A 44 -9.92 17.86 9.04
CA ASN A 44 -8.69 17.15 8.72
C ASN A 44 -8.51 16.95 7.21
N GLN A 45 -9.59 16.73 6.45
CA GLN A 45 -9.52 16.73 4.99
C GLN A 45 -9.04 18.09 4.46
N GLU A 46 -9.57 19.20 5.00
CA GLU A 46 -9.15 20.55 4.59
C GLU A 46 -7.68 20.84 4.93
N VAL A 47 -7.17 20.32 6.04
CA VAL A 47 -5.74 20.41 6.38
C VAL A 47 -4.89 19.70 5.30
N LEU A 48 -5.21 18.45 4.94
CA LEU A 48 -4.49 17.71 3.91
C LEU A 48 -4.60 18.37 2.53
N LYS A 49 -5.78 18.89 2.15
CA LYS A 49 -5.98 19.64 0.90
C LYS A 49 -5.08 20.89 0.85
N LYS A 50 -5.00 21.66 1.94
CA LYS A 50 -4.13 22.84 2.02
C LYS A 50 -2.64 22.48 1.88
N VAL A 51 -2.21 21.38 2.49
CA VAL A 51 -0.85 20.88 2.35
C VAL A 51 -0.53 20.61 0.88
N VAL A 52 -1.37 19.85 0.19
CA VAL A 52 -1.16 19.44 -1.20
C VAL A 52 -1.22 20.64 -2.15
N ALA A 53 -2.22 21.53 -1.95
CA ALA A 53 -2.41 22.73 -2.77
C ALA A 53 -1.23 23.70 -2.69
N LYS A 54 -0.55 23.79 -1.54
CA LYS A 54 0.67 24.60 -1.38
C LYS A 54 1.77 24.24 -2.38
N TYR A 55 1.80 22.99 -2.83
CA TYR A 55 2.79 22.46 -3.79
C TYR A 55 2.20 22.27 -5.19
N GLY A 56 0.98 22.74 -5.46
CA GLY A 56 0.33 22.60 -6.77
C GLY A 56 -0.08 21.17 -7.12
N GLN A 57 -0.17 20.28 -6.13
CA GLN A 57 -0.51 18.87 -6.30
C GLN A 57 -2.00 18.62 -6.05
N GLN A 58 -2.47 17.41 -6.33
CA GLN A 58 -3.87 17.01 -6.15
C GLN A 58 -4.04 15.96 -5.05
N ILE A 59 -5.22 15.96 -4.40
CA ILE A 59 -5.60 14.96 -3.42
C ILE A 59 -7.06 14.55 -3.61
N GLN A 60 -7.34 13.27 -3.51
CA GLN A 60 -8.67 12.69 -3.60
C GLN A 60 -8.92 11.76 -2.40
N PHE A 61 -10.14 11.79 -1.86
CA PHE A 61 -10.53 10.96 -0.73
C PHE A 61 -11.57 9.94 -1.17
N TYR A 62 -11.37 8.69 -0.74
CA TYR A 62 -12.26 7.57 -1.03
C TYR A 62 -12.71 6.93 0.28
N THR A 63 -14.02 6.92 0.50
CA THR A 63 -14.59 6.26 1.68
C THR A 63 -14.71 4.76 1.42
N VAL A 64 -14.14 3.98 2.32
CA VAL A 64 -14.15 2.51 2.29
C VAL A 64 -15.24 2.00 3.22
N ASP A 65 -16.12 1.12 2.72
CA ASP A 65 -17.07 0.41 3.57
C ASP A 65 -16.33 -0.69 4.36
N LYS A 66 -16.16 -0.46 5.65
CA LYS A 66 -15.49 -1.41 6.55
C LYS A 66 -16.18 -2.76 6.68
N LYS A 67 -17.45 -2.88 6.28
CA LYS A 67 -18.17 -4.17 6.30
C LYS A 67 -17.50 -5.22 5.42
N VAL A 68 -16.81 -4.80 4.35
CA VAL A 68 -16.04 -5.68 3.48
C VAL A 68 -14.97 -6.46 4.25
N PHE A 69 -14.47 -5.89 5.36
CA PHE A 69 -13.39 -6.46 6.19
C PHE A 69 -13.87 -7.07 7.51
N ALA A 70 -15.18 -7.35 7.65
CA ALA A 70 -15.76 -7.86 8.91
C ALA A 70 -15.10 -9.16 9.41
N ASN A 71 -14.56 -9.98 8.50
CA ASN A 71 -13.89 -11.24 8.80
C ASN A 71 -12.36 -11.14 8.86
N CYS A 72 -11.79 -9.94 8.66
CA CYS A 72 -10.35 -9.78 8.69
C CYS A 72 -9.82 -9.83 10.14
N PRO A 73 -8.74 -10.60 10.39
CA PRO A 73 -8.10 -10.58 11.70
C PRO A 73 -7.59 -9.17 12.02
N ILE A 74 -7.91 -8.67 13.20
CA ILE A 74 -7.38 -7.40 13.73
C ILE A 74 -6.65 -7.64 15.03
N SER A 75 -5.63 -6.85 15.32
CA SER A 75 -4.91 -6.87 16.60
C SER A 75 -4.96 -5.49 17.27
N ARG A 76 -4.54 -5.41 18.54
CA ARG A 76 -4.62 -4.16 19.32
C ARG A 76 -3.94 -2.93 18.71
N HIS A 77 -3.02 -3.13 17.76
CA HIS A 77 -2.20 -2.05 17.17
C HIS A 77 -2.44 -1.87 15.67
N ILE A 78 -3.34 -2.67 15.07
CA ILE A 78 -3.57 -2.62 13.62
C ILE A 78 -5.05 -2.35 13.37
N THR A 79 -5.32 -1.26 12.67
CA THR A 79 -6.67 -0.85 12.27
C THR A 79 -7.08 -1.52 10.96
N LEU A 80 -8.36 -1.51 10.64
CA LEU A 80 -8.87 -1.99 9.35
C LEU A 80 -8.27 -1.25 8.15
N ALA A 81 -7.79 -0.02 8.36
CA ALA A 81 -7.16 0.77 7.31
C ALA A 81 -5.98 0.06 6.62
N THR A 82 -5.28 -0.81 7.36
CA THR A 82 -4.21 -1.66 6.82
C THR A 82 -4.68 -2.54 5.66
N TYR A 83 -5.91 -3.07 5.73
CA TYR A 83 -6.46 -3.93 4.68
C TYR A 83 -6.98 -3.17 3.46
N PHE A 84 -7.17 -1.84 3.52
CA PHE A 84 -7.73 -1.08 2.40
C PHE A 84 -6.85 -1.15 1.16
N ARG A 85 -5.54 -1.38 1.31
CA ARG A 85 -4.63 -1.59 0.18
C ARG A 85 -4.98 -2.81 -0.68
N LEU A 86 -5.70 -3.80 -0.13
CA LEU A 86 -6.09 -5.01 -0.85
C LEU A 86 -7.22 -4.78 -1.86
N ILE A 87 -7.98 -3.69 -1.69
CA ILE A 87 -9.15 -3.37 -2.55
C ILE A 87 -8.94 -2.08 -3.38
N MET A 88 -7.70 -1.68 -3.59
CA MET A 88 -7.41 -0.49 -4.41
C MET A 88 -8.03 -0.55 -5.81
N THR A 89 -8.12 -1.75 -6.39
CA THR A 89 -8.72 -1.97 -7.72
C THR A 89 -10.21 -1.68 -7.77
N ASP A 90 -10.91 -1.86 -6.64
CA ASP A 90 -12.36 -1.73 -6.56
C ASP A 90 -12.77 -0.28 -6.28
N ILE A 91 -11.85 0.48 -5.69
CA ILE A 91 -12.09 1.86 -5.22
C ILE A 91 -11.56 2.89 -6.20
N LEU A 92 -10.35 2.67 -6.73
CA LEU A 92 -9.71 3.65 -7.60
C LEU A 92 -10.31 3.63 -9.02
N PRO A 93 -10.38 4.78 -9.71
CA PRO A 93 -10.84 4.87 -11.08
C PRO A 93 -10.12 3.90 -12.00
N LYS A 94 -10.81 3.33 -12.98
CA LYS A 94 -10.22 2.38 -13.95
C LYS A 94 -9.09 3.00 -14.78
N SER A 95 -9.07 4.33 -14.94
CA SER A 95 -8.01 5.07 -15.61
C SER A 95 -6.68 5.07 -14.85
N VAL A 96 -6.70 4.78 -13.54
CA VAL A 96 -5.50 4.62 -12.73
C VAL A 96 -5.00 3.18 -12.87
N GLU A 97 -3.96 2.98 -13.67
CA GLU A 97 -3.43 1.64 -13.98
C GLU A 97 -2.22 1.25 -13.13
N LYS A 98 -1.51 2.23 -12.57
CA LYS A 98 -0.34 2.03 -11.71
C LYS A 98 -0.37 3.01 -10.55
N VAL A 99 0.01 2.56 -9.36
CA VAL A 99 0.13 3.42 -8.18
C VAL A 99 1.40 3.09 -7.39
N LEU A 100 1.90 4.08 -6.67
CA LEU A 100 2.86 3.87 -5.59
C LEU A 100 2.10 3.91 -4.27
N TYR A 101 1.97 2.77 -3.61
CA TYR A 101 1.41 2.69 -2.27
C TYR A 101 2.49 3.00 -1.23
N LEU A 102 2.16 3.85 -0.26
CA LEU A 102 3.03 4.22 0.85
C LEU A 102 2.26 4.19 2.17
N ASP A 103 2.82 3.52 3.19
CA ASP A 103 2.31 3.62 4.56
C ASP A 103 2.50 5.03 5.11
N CYS A 104 1.58 5.48 5.97
CA CYS A 104 1.56 6.87 6.46
C CYS A 104 2.72 7.23 7.40
N ASP A 105 3.47 6.27 7.90
CA ASP A 105 4.66 6.44 8.75
C ASP A 105 5.98 6.47 7.96
N VAL A 106 5.91 6.46 6.64
CA VAL A 106 7.05 6.62 5.73
C VAL A 106 7.38 8.11 5.52
N VAL A 107 8.67 8.43 5.41
CA VAL A 107 9.16 9.75 5.01
C VAL A 107 9.95 9.64 3.70
N VAL A 108 9.48 10.31 2.67
CA VAL A 108 10.16 10.38 1.36
C VAL A 108 11.30 11.39 1.45
N ARG A 109 12.54 10.96 1.16
CA ARG A 109 13.75 11.80 1.25
C ARG A 109 14.32 12.23 -0.09
N HIS A 110 13.92 11.58 -1.18
CA HIS A 110 14.45 11.81 -2.52
C HIS A 110 13.33 11.72 -3.56
N SER A 111 13.67 12.05 -4.82
CA SER A 111 12.72 11.90 -5.93
C SER A 111 12.24 10.46 -6.07
N LEU A 112 10.93 10.31 -6.27
CA LEU A 112 10.27 9.03 -6.52
C LEU A 112 10.31 8.61 -8.00
N ARG A 113 10.83 9.47 -8.90
CA ARG A 113 10.80 9.26 -10.34
C ARG A 113 11.40 7.91 -10.75
N SER A 114 12.59 7.57 -10.23
CA SER A 114 13.26 6.32 -10.60
C SER A 114 12.50 5.07 -10.12
N LEU A 115 11.82 5.14 -8.98
CA LEU A 115 10.94 4.08 -8.50
C LEU A 115 9.70 3.99 -9.38
N TRP A 116 9.06 5.13 -9.65
CA TRP A 116 7.87 5.20 -10.49
C TRP A 116 8.10 4.68 -11.90
N ASP A 117 9.25 4.99 -12.52
CA ASP A 117 9.57 4.59 -13.89
C ASP A 117 9.99 3.12 -14.02
N THR A 118 10.10 2.39 -12.91
CA THR A 118 10.37 0.95 -12.96
C THR A 118 9.27 0.22 -13.77
N ASP A 119 9.70 -0.59 -14.73
CA ASP A 119 8.78 -1.40 -15.54
C ASP A 119 8.30 -2.61 -14.75
N ILE A 120 7.00 -2.60 -14.46
CA ILE A 120 6.31 -3.69 -13.76
C ILE A 120 5.18 -4.29 -14.61
N LYS A 121 5.19 -4.10 -15.93
CA LYS A 121 4.09 -4.55 -16.81
C LYS A 121 3.79 -6.05 -16.69
N SER A 122 4.82 -6.87 -16.50
CA SER A 122 4.70 -8.32 -16.36
C SER A 122 4.53 -8.79 -14.91
N TYR A 123 4.44 -7.88 -13.96
CA TYR A 123 4.38 -8.17 -12.52
C TYR A 123 3.15 -7.52 -11.89
N ALA A 124 2.66 -8.16 -10.83
CA ALA A 124 1.57 -7.59 -10.03
C ALA A 124 2.04 -6.40 -9.21
N ALA A 125 3.29 -6.43 -8.71
CA ALA A 125 3.89 -5.34 -7.96
C ALA A 125 5.42 -5.38 -8.00
N GLY A 126 6.05 -4.20 -7.87
CA GLY A 126 7.41 -4.04 -7.41
C GLY A 126 7.44 -3.90 -5.90
N VAL A 127 8.24 -4.73 -5.22
CA VAL A 127 8.26 -4.87 -3.76
C VAL A 127 9.67 -4.81 -3.21
N ILE A 128 9.84 -4.42 -1.95
CA ILE A 128 11.13 -4.34 -1.29
C ILE A 128 11.22 -5.42 -0.20
N PRO A 129 12.29 -6.24 -0.17
CA PRO A 129 12.47 -7.26 0.85
C PRO A 129 12.34 -6.70 2.27
N ASP A 130 11.69 -7.46 3.15
CA ASP A 130 11.62 -7.14 4.58
C ASP A 130 12.90 -7.61 5.26
N MET A 131 13.71 -6.65 5.71
CA MET A 131 15.01 -6.93 6.34
C MET A 131 14.90 -7.33 7.81
N SER A 132 13.75 -7.11 8.42
CA SER A 132 13.49 -7.52 9.81
C SER A 132 13.14 -9.01 9.94
N ILE A 133 12.87 -9.66 8.80
CA ILE A 133 12.34 -11.01 8.72
C ILE A 133 13.33 -11.94 8.02
N ASP A 134 14.20 -12.55 8.81
CA ASP A 134 15.08 -13.67 8.39
C ASP A 134 14.78 -14.92 9.25
N ASP A 135 13.53 -15.40 9.19
CA ASP A 135 13.06 -16.52 10.00
C ASP A 135 12.33 -17.56 9.16
N ILE A 136 12.92 -18.74 9.02
CA ILE A 136 12.34 -19.90 8.33
C ILE A 136 10.91 -20.23 8.83
N ARG A 137 10.59 -19.93 10.09
CA ARG A 137 9.27 -20.17 10.68
C ARG A 137 8.15 -19.40 9.98
N ILE A 138 8.47 -18.24 9.36
CA ILE A 138 7.50 -17.47 8.59
C ILE A 138 7.10 -18.23 7.34
N TYR A 139 8.08 -18.72 6.58
CA TYR A 139 7.83 -19.48 5.36
C TYR A 139 7.09 -20.79 5.65
N ASN A 140 7.43 -21.48 6.77
CA ASN A 140 6.71 -22.67 7.22
C ASN A 140 5.25 -22.34 7.57
N ARG A 141 5.00 -21.21 8.25
CA ARG A 141 3.67 -20.75 8.60
C ARG A 141 2.85 -20.37 7.36
N LEU A 142 3.45 -19.65 6.42
CA LEU A 142 2.81 -19.19 5.19
C LEU A 142 2.79 -20.26 4.08
N GLN A 143 3.51 -21.39 4.28
CA GLN A 143 3.56 -22.54 3.37
C GLN A 143 4.03 -22.20 1.95
N TYR A 144 5.13 -21.44 1.84
CA TYR A 144 5.84 -21.27 0.57
C TYR A 144 7.36 -21.26 0.74
N SER A 145 8.09 -21.44 -0.38
CA SER A 145 9.55 -21.58 -0.35
C SER A 145 10.27 -20.30 0.08
N PRO A 146 11.26 -20.37 0.98
CA PRO A 146 12.13 -19.24 1.32
C PRO A 146 12.82 -18.58 0.12
N SER A 147 13.06 -19.35 -0.95
CA SER A 147 13.69 -18.84 -2.18
C SER A 147 12.87 -17.74 -2.85
N LEU A 148 11.58 -17.64 -2.56
CA LEU A 148 10.69 -16.59 -3.07
C LEU A 148 10.78 -15.30 -2.27
N GLY A 149 11.42 -15.29 -1.10
CA GLY A 149 11.61 -14.14 -0.24
C GLY A 149 10.30 -13.58 0.34
N TYR A 150 10.42 -12.84 1.41
CA TYR A 150 9.33 -12.11 2.07
C TYR A 150 9.56 -10.60 1.94
N PHE A 151 8.53 -9.82 1.64
CA PHE A 151 8.65 -8.38 1.42
C PHE A 151 7.82 -7.59 2.43
N ASN A 152 8.27 -6.37 2.69
CA ASN A 152 7.56 -5.38 3.49
C ASN A 152 6.47 -4.71 2.66
N ALA A 153 5.27 -4.56 3.23
CA ALA A 153 4.10 -4.02 2.53
C ALA A 153 3.97 -2.48 2.63
N GLY A 154 4.88 -1.79 3.32
CA GLY A 154 4.80 -0.34 3.53
C GLY A 154 5.16 0.50 2.31
N VAL A 155 5.87 -0.08 1.32
CA VAL A 155 6.19 0.56 0.04
C VAL A 155 5.97 -0.44 -1.08
N LEU A 156 4.99 -0.18 -1.96
CA LEU A 156 4.65 -1.07 -3.08
C LEU A 156 4.44 -0.24 -4.36
N LEU A 157 5.12 -0.60 -5.43
CA LEU A 157 4.78 -0.11 -6.77
C LEU A 157 3.79 -1.09 -7.38
N VAL A 158 2.51 -0.73 -7.46
CA VAL A 158 1.42 -1.66 -7.79
C VAL A 158 0.95 -1.49 -9.23
N ASN A 159 0.84 -2.59 -9.95
CA ASN A 159 0.21 -2.67 -11.27
C ASN A 159 -1.29 -2.98 -11.10
N LEU A 160 -2.11 -1.93 -10.98
CA LEU A 160 -3.56 -2.09 -10.78
C LEU A 160 -4.25 -2.71 -11.98
N ARG A 161 -3.71 -2.49 -13.20
CA ARG A 161 -4.22 -3.16 -14.39
C ARG A 161 -4.06 -4.67 -14.26
N TYR A 162 -2.86 -5.15 -13.91
CA TYR A 162 -2.59 -6.57 -13.67
C TYR A 162 -3.50 -7.14 -12.57
N TRP A 163 -3.68 -6.39 -11.46
CA TRP A 163 -4.54 -6.81 -10.36
C TRP A 163 -6.00 -7.00 -10.81
N ARG A 164 -6.52 -6.09 -11.64
CA ARG A 164 -7.90 -6.18 -12.19
C ARG A 164 -8.04 -7.35 -13.16
N GLU A 165 -7.09 -7.49 -14.09
CA GLU A 165 -7.12 -8.55 -15.11
C GLU A 165 -7.02 -9.96 -14.49
N ASN A 166 -6.44 -10.09 -13.29
CA ASN A 166 -6.25 -11.36 -12.59
C ASN A 166 -7.09 -11.50 -11.31
N ASN A 167 -8.04 -10.62 -11.06
CA ASN A 167 -8.96 -10.63 -9.90
C ASN A 167 -8.22 -10.80 -8.56
N LEU A 168 -7.08 -10.09 -8.35
CA LEU A 168 -6.24 -10.30 -7.17
C LEU A 168 -6.93 -9.88 -5.86
N SER A 169 -7.85 -8.90 -5.88
CA SER A 169 -8.65 -8.56 -4.69
C SER A 169 -9.42 -9.78 -4.16
N GLU A 170 -10.05 -10.56 -5.05
CA GLU A 170 -10.74 -11.81 -4.66
C GLU A 170 -9.76 -12.81 -4.06
N SER A 171 -8.59 -13.02 -4.70
CA SER A 171 -7.56 -13.93 -4.21
C SER A 171 -7.05 -13.55 -2.81
N PHE A 172 -6.94 -12.25 -2.49
CA PHE A 172 -6.58 -11.79 -1.15
C PHE A 172 -7.64 -12.20 -0.12
N PHE A 173 -8.92 -12.00 -0.41
CA PHE A 173 -10.00 -12.39 0.50
C PHE A 173 -10.16 -13.91 0.62
N GLU A 174 -9.88 -14.68 -0.42
CA GLU A 174 -9.82 -16.14 -0.33
C GLU A 174 -8.77 -16.59 0.70
N ILE A 175 -7.56 -16.00 0.68
CA ILE A 175 -6.51 -16.31 1.67
C ILE A 175 -6.95 -15.91 3.07
N ILE A 176 -7.52 -14.72 3.26
CA ILE A 176 -8.01 -14.24 4.56
C ILE A 176 -9.05 -15.19 5.14
N ASN A 177 -10.02 -15.62 4.33
CA ASN A 177 -11.10 -16.49 4.78
C ASN A 177 -10.65 -17.94 5.03
N LYS A 178 -9.70 -18.44 4.22
CA LYS A 178 -9.29 -19.84 4.27
C LYS A 178 -8.21 -20.13 5.32
N TYR A 179 -7.34 -19.15 5.61
CA TYR A 179 -6.16 -19.35 6.45
C TYR A 179 -5.94 -18.22 7.47
N PRO A 180 -6.97 -17.75 8.19
CA PRO A 180 -6.81 -16.61 9.10
C PRO A 180 -5.77 -16.86 10.20
N GLU A 181 -5.58 -18.12 10.63
CA GLU A 181 -4.60 -18.52 11.65
C GLU A 181 -3.14 -18.35 11.21
N ARG A 182 -2.89 -18.22 9.90
CA ARG A 182 -1.55 -18.01 9.35
C ARG A 182 -1.18 -16.52 9.26
N LEU A 183 -2.14 -15.61 9.36
CA LEU A 183 -1.97 -14.19 9.09
C LEU A 183 -1.56 -13.41 10.34
N ARG A 184 -0.29 -13.53 10.77
CA ARG A 184 0.24 -12.79 11.93
C ARG A 184 0.58 -11.34 11.61
N TYR A 185 1.07 -11.10 10.39
CA TYR A 185 1.35 -9.76 9.85
C TYR A 185 0.25 -9.30 8.90
N HIS A 186 -1.00 -9.76 9.18
CA HIS A 186 -2.24 -9.29 8.55
C HIS A 186 -2.16 -9.24 7.02
N ASP A 187 -2.38 -8.06 6.43
CA ASP A 187 -2.35 -7.80 5.00
C ASP A 187 -0.97 -8.05 4.37
N GLN A 188 0.13 -7.82 5.10
CA GLN A 188 1.49 -8.13 4.60
C GLN A 188 1.64 -9.63 4.33
N ASP A 189 1.16 -10.50 5.21
CA ASP A 189 1.17 -11.95 4.99
C ASP A 189 0.31 -12.34 3.79
N VAL A 190 -0.88 -11.74 3.66
CA VAL A 190 -1.79 -11.97 2.51
C VAL A 190 -1.11 -11.62 1.20
N LEU A 191 -0.53 -10.41 1.11
CA LEU A 191 0.19 -9.95 -0.07
C LEU A 191 1.36 -10.88 -0.40
N ASN A 192 2.14 -11.29 0.60
CA ASN A 192 3.26 -12.20 0.40
C ASN A 192 2.83 -13.58 -0.11
N ILE A 193 1.72 -14.14 0.37
CA ILE A 193 1.19 -15.42 -0.11
C ILE A 193 0.75 -15.32 -1.57
N VAL A 194 -0.01 -14.28 -1.92
CA VAL A 194 -0.62 -14.16 -3.26
C VAL A 194 0.41 -13.70 -4.29
N LEU A 195 1.28 -12.75 -3.95
CA LEU A 195 2.20 -12.13 -4.90
C LEU A 195 3.56 -12.83 -5.02
N LYS A 196 3.84 -13.87 -4.26
CA LYS A 196 5.16 -14.52 -4.13
C LYS A 196 5.88 -14.82 -5.45
N GLU A 197 5.16 -15.21 -6.51
CA GLU A 197 5.71 -15.59 -7.81
C GLU A 197 5.52 -14.53 -8.90
N ILE A 198 4.69 -13.52 -8.63
CA ILE A 198 4.29 -12.51 -9.61
C ILE A 198 4.75 -11.10 -9.21
N LYS A 199 5.76 -10.99 -8.35
CA LYS A 199 6.37 -9.73 -7.89
C LYS A 199 7.73 -9.49 -8.52
N LEU A 200 8.12 -8.24 -8.65
CA LEU A 200 9.48 -7.79 -8.97
C LEU A 200 10.18 -7.32 -7.69
N SER A 201 11.31 -7.92 -7.35
CA SER A 201 12.11 -7.45 -6.22
C SER A 201 12.86 -6.17 -6.57
N LEU A 202 12.70 -5.14 -5.75
CA LEU A 202 13.31 -3.82 -5.90
C LEU A 202 14.44 -3.61 -4.89
N PRO A 203 15.39 -2.68 -5.18
CA PRO A 203 16.48 -2.36 -4.26
C PRO A 203 16.02 -1.82 -2.91
N LEU A 204 16.71 -2.20 -1.83
CA LEU A 204 16.44 -1.79 -0.44
C LEU A 204 16.40 -0.27 -0.23
N LYS A 205 17.12 0.50 -1.05
CA LYS A 205 17.12 1.98 -0.98
C LYS A 205 15.73 2.63 -1.08
N TYR A 206 14.73 1.89 -1.59
CA TYR A 206 13.37 2.39 -1.74
C TYR A 206 12.48 2.18 -0.50
N ASN A 207 12.95 1.37 0.47
CA ASN A 207 12.30 1.21 1.78
C ASN A 207 13.36 0.85 2.83
N VAL A 208 13.94 1.86 3.45
CA VAL A 208 14.91 1.71 4.54
C VAL A 208 14.12 1.52 5.83
N GLN A 209 14.18 0.32 6.40
CA GLN A 209 13.47 -0.13 7.58
C GLN A 209 14.33 0.01 8.84
#